data_1b0638131e09ff45f545a61c4a8c5588
#
_entry.id   1b0638131e09ff45f545a61c4a8c5588
#
_cell.length_a   1.000
_cell.length_b   1.000
_cell.length_c   1.000
_cell.angle_alpha   90.00
_cell.angle_beta   90.00
_cell.angle_gamma   90.00
#
_symmetry.space_group_name_H-M   'P 1'
#
loop_
_entity.id
_entity.type
_entity.pdbx_description
1 polymer ?
#
loop_
_entity_poly.entity_id
_entity_poly.type
_entity_poly.pdbx_seq_one_letter_code
_entity_poly.pdbx_strand_id
1 'polypeptide(L)'
;PGTATSATAVLIAEDGGHTFAFHAGASQLINRQTCLARLDLFSQARIALVGYYHLLPNLEADLPEVLKAIRGVGCQTALDTANGGGALQPLDQMLPLLDFYIPSFVEGQQQTGHSDPQQMIRTYRRYAKSAVLGIKRGADGVLLSPSKEEFLDVPAVSPPGPVVDTTGAGDAFLAGLISGLLRKLDLPSAARVG
;
A
#
# COMPACT_ATOMS: atom_id res chain seq x y z
N PRO A 1 -18.49 -21.06 2.39
CA PRO A 1 -19.60 -20.59 3.20
C PRO A 1 -19.52 -21.26 4.56
N GLY A 2 -19.42 -20.46 5.64
CA GLY A 2 -19.23 -20.94 7.03
C GLY A 2 -18.09 -20.24 7.78
N THR A 3 -17.17 -19.57 7.08
CA THR A 3 -16.13 -18.76 7.72
C THR A 3 -16.62 -17.31 7.85
N ALA A 4 -16.56 -16.76 9.06
CA ALA A 4 -16.91 -15.37 9.33
C ALA A 4 -16.01 -14.42 8.54
N THR A 5 -16.49 -13.25 8.23
CA THR A 5 -15.66 -12.16 7.66
C THR A 5 -14.55 -11.76 8.63
N SER A 6 -13.45 -11.22 8.11
CA SER A 6 -12.42 -10.59 8.94
C SER A 6 -13.02 -9.44 9.74
N ALA A 7 -12.57 -9.26 10.96
CA ALA A 7 -13.04 -8.20 11.84
C ALA A 7 -11.88 -7.60 12.63
N THR A 8 -11.91 -6.28 12.81
CA THR A 8 -10.94 -5.57 13.64
C THR A 8 -11.69 -4.70 14.64
N ALA A 9 -11.40 -4.88 15.93
CA ALA A 9 -11.77 -3.90 16.94
C ALA A 9 -10.63 -2.88 17.07
N VAL A 10 -10.95 -1.60 16.93
CA VAL A 10 -10.01 -0.50 17.12
C VAL A 10 -10.28 0.11 18.49
N LEU A 11 -9.30 0.04 19.37
CA LEU A 11 -9.32 0.66 20.68
C LEU A 11 -8.54 1.97 20.60
N ILE A 12 -9.20 3.08 20.84
CA ILE A 12 -8.58 4.41 20.78
C ILE A 12 -8.36 4.88 22.21
N ALA A 13 -7.12 5.18 22.56
CA ALA A 13 -6.75 5.74 23.85
C ALA A 13 -7.03 7.26 23.91
N GLU A 14 -7.07 7.82 25.10
CA GLU A 14 -7.33 9.27 25.30
C GLU A 14 -6.26 10.17 24.64
N ASP A 15 -5.04 9.65 24.47
CA ASP A 15 -3.93 10.33 23.78
C ASP A 15 -3.98 10.17 22.25
N GLY A 16 -5.02 9.53 21.70
CA GLY A 16 -5.17 9.23 20.28
C GLY A 16 -4.41 8.00 19.81
N GLY A 17 -3.74 7.26 20.70
CA GLY A 17 -3.08 6.00 20.37
C GLY A 17 -4.09 4.90 19.97
N HIS A 18 -3.74 4.06 19.00
CA HIS A 18 -4.60 2.99 18.51
C HIS A 18 -4.03 1.62 18.90
N THR A 19 -4.92 0.74 19.37
CA THR A 19 -4.64 -0.69 19.55
C THR A 19 -5.63 -1.48 18.73
N PHE A 20 -5.15 -2.45 17.95
CA PHE A 20 -5.98 -3.26 17.07
C PHE A 20 -6.10 -4.68 17.61
N ALA A 21 -7.33 -5.19 17.73
CA ALA A 21 -7.61 -6.60 17.95
C ALA A 21 -8.20 -7.17 16.67
N PHE A 22 -7.40 -7.96 15.94
CA PHE A 22 -7.73 -8.48 14.62
C PHE A 22 -8.13 -9.96 14.68
N HIS A 23 -9.24 -10.28 14.05
CA HIS A 23 -9.68 -11.65 13.75
C HIS A 23 -9.64 -11.86 12.24
N ALA A 24 -8.77 -12.75 11.78
CA ALA A 24 -8.47 -12.93 10.37
C ALA A 24 -9.67 -13.44 9.53
N GLY A 25 -10.57 -14.25 10.11
CA GLY A 25 -11.78 -14.69 9.41
C GLY A 25 -11.51 -15.24 8.00
N ALA A 26 -12.29 -14.81 7.04
CA ALA A 26 -12.22 -15.26 5.65
C ALA A 26 -10.93 -14.84 4.93
N SER A 27 -10.18 -13.83 5.42
CA SER A 27 -8.92 -13.43 4.79
C SER A 27 -7.86 -14.54 4.81
N GLN A 28 -7.94 -15.46 5.77
CA GLN A 28 -7.09 -16.66 5.82
C GLN A 28 -7.29 -17.60 4.63
N LEU A 29 -8.43 -17.52 3.94
CA LEU A 29 -8.73 -18.39 2.80
C LEU A 29 -8.11 -17.87 1.49
N ILE A 30 -7.63 -16.63 1.49
CA ILE A 30 -6.93 -16.06 0.33
C ILE A 30 -5.54 -16.68 0.26
N ASN A 31 -5.27 -17.36 -0.85
CA ASN A 31 -4.00 -18.00 -1.12
C ASN A 31 -3.66 -17.89 -2.61
N ARG A 32 -2.46 -18.36 -2.99
CA ARG A 32 -2.00 -18.36 -4.38
C ARG A 32 -3.01 -19.00 -5.33
N GLN A 33 -3.55 -20.17 -4.99
CA GLN A 33 -4.46 -20.89 -5.87
C GLN A 33 -5.76 -20.10 -6.13
N THR A 34 -6.35 -19.49 -5.10
CA THR A 34 -7.55 -18.65 -5.23
C THR A 34 -7.30 -17.43 -6.11
N CYS A 35 -6.12 -16.82 -6.01
CA CYS A 35 -5.75 -15.67 -6.85
C CYS A 35 -5.53 -16.10 -8.31
N LEU A 36 -4.75 -17.16 -8.54
CA LEU A 36 -4.45 -17.63 -9.90
C LEU A 36 -5.68 -18.17 -10.62
N ALA A 37 -6.65 -18.76 -9.91
CA ALA A 37 -7.92 -19.19 -10.47
C ALA A 37 -8.80 -18.05 -10.97
N ARG A 38 -8.47 -16.79 -10.65
CA ARG A 38 -9.25 -15.60 -11.01
C ARG A 38 -8.45 -14.58 -11.82
N LEU A 39 -7.45 -15.03 -12.59
CA LEU A 39 -6.71 -14.14 -13.49
C LEU A 39 -7.60 -13.46 -14.54
N ASP A 40 -8.75 -14.05 -14.83
CA ASP A 40 -9.80 -13.47 -15.66
C ASP A 40 -10.29 -12.11 -15.14
N LEU A 41 -10.40 -11.93 -13.81
CA LEU A 41 -10.78 -10.66 -13.20
C LEU A 41 -9.64 -9.63 -13.29
N PHE A 42 -8.41 -10.07 -13.03
CA PHE A 42 -7.25 -9.17 -13.12
C PHE A 42 -7.00 -8.71 -14.55
N SER A 43 -7.25 -9.55 -15.57
CA SER A 43 -7.12 -9.14 -16.98
C SER A 43 -8.11 -8.05 -17.39
N GLN A 44 -9.20 -7.87 -16.68
CA GLN A 44 -10.20 -6.81 -16.88
C GLN A 44 -9.94 -5.57 -16.05
N ALA A 45 -9.02 -5.65 -15.07
CA ALA A 45 -8.65 -4.55 -14.19
C ALA A 45 -7.43 -3.79 -14.74
N ARG A 46 -7.36 -2.49 -14.49
CA ARG A 46 -6.18 -1.68 -14.83
C ARG A 46 -5.13 -1.73 -13.74
N ILE A 47 -5.55 -1.73 -12.49
CA ILE A 47 -4.68 -1.75 -11.29
C ILE A 47 -5.28 -2.74 -10.29
N ALA A 48 -4.46 -3.64 -9.78
CA ALA A 48 -4.75 -4.49 -8.64
C ALA A 48 -4.01 -3.95 -7.41
N LEU A 49 -4.74 -3.60 -6.37
CA LEU A 49 -4.19 -3.24 -5.07
C LEU A 49 -4.30 -4.42 -4.11
N VAL A 50 -3.17 -4.91 -3.63
CA VAL A 50 -3.12 -5.86 -2.52
C VAL A 50 -2.92 -5.06 -1.24
N GLY A 51 -3.98 -4.96 -0.45
CA GLY A 51 -3.93 -4.31 0.86
C GLY A 51 -3.63 -5.30 1.98
N TYR A 52 -2.94 -4.82 3.01
CA TYR A 52 -2.75 -5.55 4.28
C TYR A 52 -2.10 -6.93 4.10
N TYR A 53 -1.08 -7.06 3.24
CA TYR A 53 -0.54 -8.38 2.89
C TYR A 53 -0.04 -9.18 4.10
N HIS A 54 0.46 -8.54 5.15
CA HIS A 54 0.84 -9.19 6.41
C HIS A 54 -0.34 -9.82 7.18
N LEU A 55 -1.58 -9.45 6.82
CA LEU A 55 -2.79 -10.06 7.37
C LEU A 55 -3.35 -11.17 6.49
N LEU A 56 -2.60 -11.59 5.46
CA LEU A 56 -2.94 -12.65 4.51
C LEU A 56 -1.95 -13.82 4.65
N PRO A 57 -1.97 -14.56 5.77
CA PRO A 57 -0.91 -15.52 6.14
C PRO A 57 -0.70 -16.63 5.12
N ASN A 58 -1.75 -17.01 4.37
CA ASN A 58 -1.67 -18.07 3.36
C ASN A 58 -1.33 -17.54 1.95
N LEU A 59 -1.11 -16.23 1.82
CA LEU A 59 -0.71 -15.59 0.56
C LEU A 59 0.68 -14.97 0.63
N GLU A 60 1.12 -14.53 1.80
CA GLU A 60 2.32 -13.69 1.95
C GLU A 60 3.56 -14.30 1.28
N ALA A 61 3.83 -15.57 1.53
CA ALA A 61 5.00 -16.25 0.95
C ALA A 61 4.92 -16.41 -0.58
N ASP A 62 3.71 -16.57 -1.11
CA ASP A 62 3.46 -16.79 -2.54
C ASP A 62 3.13 -15.48 -3.30
N LEU A 63 3.06 -14.35 -2.58
CA LEU A 63 2.66 -13.07 -3.17
C LEU A 63 3.54 -12.64 -4.36
N PRO A 64 4.88 -12.84 -4.37
CA PRO A 64 5.69 -12.53 -5.54
C PRO A 64 5.23 -13.27 -6.81
N GLU A 65 4.85 -14.54 -6.70
CA GLU A 65 4.36 -15.32 -7.83
C GLU A 65 3.00 -14.82 -8.32
N VAL A 66 2.10 -14.49 -7.39
CA VAL A 66 0.78 -13.93 -7.69
C VAL A 66 0.90 -12.57 -8.38
N LEU A 67 1.75 -11.66 -7.88
CA LEU A 67 2.01 -10.36 -8.51
C LEU A 67 2.57 -10.52 -9.92
N LYS A 68 3.49 -11.46 -10.13
CA LYS A 68 4.02 -11.77 -11.46
C LYS A 68 2.92 -12.24 -12.41
N ALA A 69 2.02 -13.10 -11.96
CA ALA A 69 0.90 -13.59 -12.77
C ALA A 69 -0.09 -12.46 -13.11
N ILE A 70 -0.42 -11.60 -12.14
CA ILE A 70 -1.29 -10.42 -12.34
C ILE A 70 -0.68 -9.48 -13.40
N ARG A 71 0.61 -9.19 -13.32
CA ARG A 71 1.31 -8.39 -14.33
C ARG A 71 1.32 -9.08 -15.69
N GLY A 72 1.44 -10.40 -15.71
CA GLY A 72 1.44 -11.20 -16.93
C GLY A 72 0.14 -11.09 -17.75
N VAL A 73 -0.98 -10.76 -17.12
CA VAL A 73 -2.26 -10.49 -17.80
C VAL A 73 -2.50 -9.01 -18.09
N GLY A 74 -1.49 -8.14 -17.92
CA GLY A 74 -1.53 -6.72 -18.27
C GLY A 74 -2.08 -5.80 -17.18
N CYS A 75 -2.32 -6.30 -15.98
CA CYS A 75 -2.78 -5.50 -14.84
C CYS A 75 -1.59 -4.91 -14.09
N GLN A 76 -1.63 -3.61 -13.80
CA GLN A 76 -0.66 -2.96 -12.91
C GLN A 76 -0.87 -3.40 -11.46
N THR A 77 0.18 -3.34 -10.66
CA THR A 77 0.16 -3.82 -9.28
C THR A 77 0.52 -2.73 -8.30
N ALA A 78 -0.23 -2.66 -7.22
CA ALA A 78 0.02 -1.81 -6.06
C ALA A 78 -0.01 -2.66 -4.80
N LEU A 79 0.80 -2.28 -3.81
CA LEU A 79 0.86 -2.96 -2.52
C LEU A 79 0.70 -1.93 -1.40
N ASP A 80 -0.11 -2.26 -0.41
CA ASP A 80 -0.17 -1.57 0.87
C ASP A 80 0.18 -2.54 2.00
N THR A 81 0.99 -2.07 2.91
CA THR A 81 1.39 -2.85 4.09
C THR A 81 0.44 -2.56 5.24
N ALA A 82 0.18 -3.56 6.07
CA ALA A 82 -0.49 -3.35 7.34
C ALA A 82 0.57 -3.35 8.44
N ASN A 83 0.73 -2.21 9.05
CA ASN A 83 1.38 -2.03 10.34
C ASN A 83 2.55 -2.98 10.65
N GLY A 84 3.76 -2.48 10.64
CA GLY A 84 4.92 -3.23 11.11
C GLY A 84 5.59 -4.08 10.04
N GLY A 85 5.72 -3.53 8.85
CA GLY A 85 6.70 -4.08 7.93
C GLY A 85 8.04 -4.12 8.64
N GLY A 86 8.43 -5.29 9.15
CA GLY A 86 9.73 -5.52 9.75
C GLY A 86 10.87 -5.14 8.83
N ALA A 87 11.96 -5.90 8.81
CA ALA A 87 13.03 -5.69 7.83
C ALA A 87 12.49 -5.66 6.39
N LEU A 88 13.28 -5.11 5.46
CA LEU A 88 12.92 -5.03 4.04
C LEU A 88 12.56 -6.39 3.40
N GLN A 89 12.98 -7.48 3.99
CA GLN A 89 12.56 -8.84 3.58
C GLN A 89 11.22 -9.23 4.23
N PRO A 90 10.27 -9.83 3.49
CA PRO A 90 10.35 -10.30 2.09
C PRO A 90 9.92 -9.26 1.03
N LEU A 91 9.71 -8.01 1.40
CA LEU A 91 9.26 -6.94 0.50
C LEU A 91 10.21 -6.74 -0.69
N ASP A 92 11.52 -6.97 -0.51
CA ASP A 92 12.54 -6.90 -1.56
C ASP A 92 12.23 -7.79 -2.78
N GLN A 93 11.54 -8.91 -2.57
CA GLN A 93 11.09 -9.81 -3.63
C GLN A 93 9.82 -9.31 -4.35
N MET A 94 9.01 -8.50 -3.69
CA MET A 94 7.77 -7.94 -4.23
C MET A 94 8.02 -6.62 -4.97
N LEU A 95 8.88 -5.76 -4.45
CA LEU A 95 9.19 -4.43 -5.00
C LEU A 95 9.47 -4.42 -6.51
N PRO A 96 10.23 -5.38 -7.09
CA PRO A 96 10.46 -5.43 -8.54
C PRO A 96 9.19 -5.68 -9.37
N LEU A 97 8.15 -6.17 -8.72
CA LEU A 97 6.87 -6.55 -9.33
C LEU A 97 5.77 -5.51 -9.14
N LEU A 98 6.08 -4.39 -8.48
CA LEU A 98 5.11 -3.32 -8.20
C LEU A 98 5.23 -2.17 -9.20
N ASP A 99 4.09 -1.59 -9.54
CA ASP A 99 3.99 -0.34 -10.27
C ASP A 99 3.80 0.85 -9.30
N PHE A 100 3.21 0.57 -8.10
CA PHE A 100 3.01 1.58 -7.07
C PHE A 100 3.34 1.00 -5.69
N TYR A 101 4.15 1.72 -4.91
CA TYR A 101 4.43 1.41 -3.51
C TYR A 101 4.61 2.70 -2.70
N ILE A 102 3.65 2.99 -1.81
CA ILE A 102 3.60 4.25 -1.06
C ILE A 102 3.22 3.96 0.40
N PRO A 103 4.16 3.41 1.19
CA PRO A 103 3.94 3.13 2.61
C PRO A 103 3.82 4.41 3.44
N SER A 104 3.39 4.27 4.69
CA SER A 104 3.49 5.34 5.68
C SER A 104 4.94 5.61 6.07
N PHE A 105 5.18 6.78 6.68
CA PHE A 105 6.51 7.15 7.20
C PHE A 105 7.04 6.11 8.21
N VAL A 106 6.17 5.65 9.10
CA VAL A 106 6.55 4.65 10.13
C VAL A 106 6.96 3.33 9.49
N GLU A 107 6.18 2.84 8.53
CA GLU A 107 6.52 1.63 7.78
C GLU A 107 7.82 1.80 7.01
N GLY A 108 7.99 2.93 6.32
CA GLY A 108 9.20 3.28 5.62
C GLY A 108 10.44 3.28 6.51
N GLN A 109 10.32 3.86 7.70
CA GLN A 109 11.39 3.88 8.70
C GLN A 109 11.75 2.47 9.17
N GLN A 110 10.75 1.65 9.51
CA GLN A 110 10.96 0.28 9.97
C GLN A 110 11.62 -0.60 8.88
N GLN A 111 11.15 -0.48 7.64
CA GLN A 111 11.64 -1.29 6.51
C GLN A 111 13.04 -0.89 6.05
N THR A 112 13.37 0.39 6.10
CA THR A 112 14.63 0.89 5.50
C THR A 112 15.68 1.32 6.52
N GLY A 113 15.29 1.54 7.78
CA GLY A 113 16.15 2.07 8.84
C GLY A 113 16.48 3.57 8.68
N HIS A 114 15.88 4.27 7.71
CA HIS A 114 16.11 5.69 7.48
C HIS A 114 15.00 6.54 8.09
N SER A 115 15.33 7.78 8.48
CA SER A 115 14.38 8.80 8.95
C SER A 115 14.11 9.90 7.91
N ASP A 116 14.81 9.87 6.78
CA ASP A 116 14.59 10.78 5.66
C ASP A 116 13.76 10.07 4.57
N PRO A 117 12.57 10.61 4.21
CA PRO A 117 11.71 10.03 3.17
C PRO A 117 12.41 9.83 1.82
N GLN A 118 13.33 10.71 1.43
CA GLN A 118 14.09 10.53 0.19
C GLN A 118 15.02 9.32 0.26
N GLN A 119 15.68 9.10 1.41
CA GLN A 119 16.55 7.94 1.60
C GLN A 119 15.74 6.63 1.64
N MET A 120 14.56 6.65 2.25
CA MET A 120 13.62 5.52 2.21
C MET A 120 13.28 5.15 0.76
N ILE A 121 12.83 6.14 -0.03
CA ILE A 121 12.50 5.95 -1.45
C ILE A 121 13.72 5.47 -2.24
N ARG A 122 14.90 6.01 -2.02
CA ARG A 122 16.14 5.57 -2.67
C ARG A 122 16.47 4.10 -2.33
N THR A 123 16.16 3.65 -1.12
CA THR A 123 16.33 2.26 -0.72
C THR A 123 15.38 1.35 -1.48
N TYR A 124 14.09 1.69 -1.57
CA TYR A 124 13.12 0.94 -2.38
C TYR A 124 13.47 0.95 -3.87
N ARG A 125 13.98 2.07 -4.38
CA ARG A 125 14.35 2.23 -5.80
C ARG A 125 15.44 1.25 -6.25
N ARG A 126 16.24 0.72 -5.34
CA ARG A 126 17.23 -0.33 -5.66
C ARG A 126 16.57 -1.59 -6.21
N TYR A 127 15.35 -1.85 -5.77
CA TYR A 127 14.54 -3.03 -6.16
C TYR A 127 13.46 -2.67 -7.18
N ALA A 128 12.69 -1.62 -6.93
CA ALA A 128 11.57 -1.16 -7.77
C ALA A 128 12.01 -0.07 -8.74
N LYS A 129 12.71 -0.44 -9.82
CA LYS A 129 13.38 0.52 -10.72
C LYS A 129 12.44 1.45 -11.47
N SER A 130 11.24 0.97 -11.84
CA SER A 130 10.25 1.70 -12.67
C SER A 130 8.94 2.03 -11.95
N ALA A 131 8.79 1.65 -10.68
CA ALA A 131 7.59 1.94 -9.92
C ALA A 131 7.46 3.42 -9.57
N VAL A 132 6.24 3.90 -9.40
CA VAL A 132 5.96 5.11 -8.61
C VAL A 132 6.12 4.74 -7.15
N LEU A 133 7.09 5.35 -6.50
CA LEU A 133 7.37 5.18 -5.08
C LEU A 133 6.96 6.43 -4.31
N GLY A 134 6.69 6.29 -3.02
CA GLY A 134 6.42 7.44 -2.16
C GLY A 134 6.42 7.07 -0.69
N ILE A 135 6.27 8.11 0.14
CA ILE A 135 6.12 8.01 1.60
C ILE A 135 4.95 8.90 2.03
N LYS A 136 3.91 8.31 2.61
CA LYS A 136 2.81 9.04 3.28
C LYS A 136 3.34 9.64 4.59
N ARG A 137 3.14 10.95 4.80
CA ARG A 137 3.72 11.69 5.93
C ARG A 137 2.65 12.31 6.85
N GLY A 138 1.43 11.74 6.82
CA GLY A 138 0.31 12.24 7.60
C GLY A 138 -0.05 13.69 7.23
N ALA A 139 -0.08 14.58 8.21
CA ALA A 139 -0.40 16.00 8.02
C ALA A 139 0.58 16.75 7.10
N ASP A 140 1.78 16.22 6.86
CA ASP A 140 2.77 16.78 5.93
C ASP A 140 2.55 16.32 4.47
N GLY A 141 1.49 15.56 4.20
CA GLY A 141 1.14 15.09 2.88
C GLY A 141 1.96 13.87 2.42
N VAL A 142 2.41 13.86 1.18
CA VAL A 142 3.13 12.73 0.60
C VAL A 142 4.32 13.19 -0.24
N LEU A 143 5.43 12.50 -0.09
CA LEU A 143 6.56 12.60 -1.02
C LEU A 143 6.46 11.47 -2.03
N LEU A 144 6.38 11.79 -3.31
CA LEU A 144 6.31 10.83 -4.42
C LEU A 144 7.59 10.87 -5.25
N SER A 145 7.90 9.77 -5.90
CA SER A 145 9.02 9.64 -6.83
C SER A 145 8.61 8.77 -8.02
N PRO A 146 8.25 9.38 -9.16
CA PRO A 146 7.91 8.64 -10.37
C PRO A 146 9.14 8.03 -11.05
N SER A 147 10.32 8.60 -10.81
CA SER A 147 11.59 8.14 -11.37
C SER A 147 12.73 8.23 -10.37
N LYS A 148 13.94 7.79 -10.76
CA LYS A 148 15.10 7.79 -9.87
C LYS A 148 15.52 9.20 -9.42
N GLU A 149 15.38 10.18 -10.30
CA GLU A 149 15.91 11.54 -10.06
C GLU A 149 14.82 12.55 -9.66
N GLU A 150 13.55 12.14 -9.71
CA GLU A 150 12.44 13.05 -9.50
C GLU A 150 11.74 12.78 -8.17
N PHE A 151 11.53 13.87 -7.42
CA PHE A 151 10.78 13.89 -6.18
C PHE A 151 9.71 14.99 -6.27
N LEU A 152 8.48 14.63 -5.96
CA LEU A 152 7.31 15.49 -5.96
C LEU A 152 6.78 15.58 -4.53
N ASP A 153 6.87 16.75 -3.95
CA ASP A 153 6.30 17.04 -2.64
C ASP A 153 4.85 17.52 -2.82
N VAL A 154 3.90 16.74 -2.33
CA VAL A 154 2.47 17.06 -2.40
C VAL A 154 1.97 17.28 -0.99
N PRO A 155 1.67 18.53 -0.58
CA PRO A 155 1.17 18.83 0.75
C PRO A 155 -0.22 18.23 0.98
N ALA A 156 -0.53 17.92 2.24
CA ALA A 156 -1.87 17.50 2.62
C ALA A 156 -2.88 18.63 2.41
N VAL A 157 -4.10 18.25 2.09
CA VAL A 157 -5.23 19.17 2.07
C VAL A 157 -5.70 19.41 3.51
N SER A 158 -5.93 20.67 3.88
CA SER A 158 -6.44 20.97 5.21
C SER A 158 -7.81 20.33 5.44
N PRO A 159 -8.01 19.59 6.53
CA PRO A 159 -9.30 18.98 6.82
C PRO A 159 -10.36 20.07 7.09
N PRO A 160 -11.64 19.83 6.80
CA PRO A 160 -12.72 20.80 7.01
C PRO A 160 -13.06 21.03 8.48
N GLY A 161 -12.42 20.32 9.39
CA GLY A 161 -12.65 20.40 10.84
C GLY A 161 -11.55 19.71 11.64
N PRO A 162 -11.68 19.61 12.97
CA PRO A 162 -10.70 18.92 13.80
C PRO A 162 -10.60 17.44 13.42
N VAL A 163 -9.38 16.94 13.34
CA VAL A 163 -9.12 15.52 13.12
C VAL A 163 -9.42 14.77 14.43
N VAL A 164 -10.36 13.84 14.37
CA VAL A 164 -10.78 13.02 15.52
C VAL A 164 -10.12 11.65 15.50
N ASP A 165 -10.01 11.05 14.31
CA ASP A 165 -9.45 9.71 14.08
C ASP A 165 -8.82 9.64 12.69
N THR A 166 -7.63 9.05 12.60
CA THR A 166 -6.88 8.87 11.35
C THR A 166 -6.93 7.43 10.82
N THR A 167 -7.72 6.55 11.46
CA THR A 167 -7.89 5.17 11.00
C THR A 167 -8.46 5.16 9.57
N GLY A 168 -7.77 4.44 8.67
CA GLY A 168 -8.17 4.37 7.26
C GLY A 168 -7.71 5.54 6.39
N ALA A 169 -7.04 6.58 6.93
CA ALA A 169 -6.53 7.68 6.12
C ALA A 169 -5.55 7.20 5.03
N GLY A 170 -4.72 6.20 5.33
CA GLY A 170 -3.83 5.59 4.35
C GLY A 170 -4.58 4.89 3.21
N ASP A 171 -5.65 4.16 3.56
CA ASP A 171 -6.52 3.49 2.57
C ASP A 171 -7.23 4.50 1.68
N ALA A 172 -7.80 5.55 2.29
CA ALA A 172 -8.46 6.64 1.58
C ALA A 172 -7.51 7.33 0.60
N PHE A 173 -6.27 7.63 1.05
CA PHE A 173 -5.24 8.20 0.19
C PHE A 173 -4.95 7.31 -1.03
N LEU A 174 -4.70 6.01 -0.82
CA LEU A 174 -4.41 5.10 -1.94
C LEU A 174 -5.61 4.94 -2.88
N ALA A 175 -6.82 4.87 -2.36
CA ALA A 175 -8.04 4.81 -3.16
C ALA A 175 -8.21 6.07 -4.01
N GLY A 176 -8.00 7.26 -3.43
CA GLY A 176 -8.06 8.54 -4.12
C GLY A 176 -6.98 8.67 -5.19
N LEU A 177 -5.72 8.35 -4.87
CA LEU A 177 -4.62 8.34 -5.82
C LEU A 177 -4.92 7.43 -7.02
N ILE A 178 -5.31 6.18 -6.78
CA ILE A 178 -5.65 5.23 -7.84
C ILE A 178 -6.83 5.75 -8.66
N SER A 179 -7.87 6.28 -8.03
CA SER A 179 -9.01 6.89 -8.73
C SER A 179 -8.58 8.05 -9.64
N GLY A 180 -7.70 8.92 -9.16
CA GLY A 180 -7.13 10.02 -9.95
C GLY A 180 -6.35 9.52 -11.17
N LEU A 181 -5.47 8.52 -10.97
CA LEU A 181 -4.70 7.90 -12.06
C LEU A 181 -5.60 7.21 -13.09
N LEU A 182 -6.67 6.53 -12.64
CA LEU A 182 -7.66 5.93 -13.54
C LEU A 182 -8.41 6.97 -14.37
N ARG A 183 -8.56 8.19 -13.86
CA ARG A 183 -9.12 9.35 -14.58
C ARG A 183 -8.09 10.10 -15.43
N LYS A 184 -6.85 9.58 -15.52
CA LYS A 184 -5.74 10.16 -16.30
C LYS A 184 -5.28 11.53 -15.78
N LEU A 185 -5.46 11.82 -14.51
CA LEU A 185 -4.83 12.97 -13.88
C LEU A 185 -3.30 12.74 -13.80
N ASP A 186 -2.54 13.85 -13.81
CA ASP A 186 -1.11 13.78 -13.49
C ASP A 186 -0.90 13.31 -12.05
N LEU A 187 0.30 12.84 -11.74
CA LEU A 187 0.60 12.23 -10.45
C LEU A 187 0.36 13.17 -9.26
N PRO A 188 0.77 14.46 -9.28
CA PRO A 188 0.45 15.40 -8.21
C PRO A 188 -1.04 15.64 -8.04
N SER A 189 -1.78 15.78 -9.14
CA SER A 189 -3.24 15.98 -9.10
C SER A 189 -3.96 14.72 -8.59
N ALA A 190 -3.52 13.53 -9.00
CA ALA A 190 -4.05 12.27 -8.50
C ALA A 190 -3.80 12.12 -6.99
N ALA A 191 -2.61 12.52 -6.51
CA ALA A 191 -2.28 12.47 -5.08
C ALA A 191 -3.13 13.43 -4.23
N ARG A 192 -3.60 14.53 -4.80
CA ARG A 192 -4.53 15.47 -4.11
C ARG A 192 -5.97 14.98 -4.03
N VAL A 193 -6.32 13.96 -4.80
CA VAL A 193 -7.63 13.28 -4.71
C VAL A 193 -7.67 12.33 -3.52
N GLY A 194 -6.51 11.81 -3.08
CA GLY A 194 -6.36 10.99 -1.89
C GLY A 194 -6.14 11.82 -0.65
#